data_de7d0c7a74da449d91d3c883b10969e5
#
_entry.id   de7d0c7a74da449d91d3c883b10969e5
#
_cell.length_a   1.000
_cell.length_b   1.000
_cell.length_c   1.000
_cell.angle_alpha   90.00
_cell.angle_beta   90.00
_cell.angle_gamma   90.00
#
_symmetry.space_group_name_H-M   'P 1'
#
loop_
_entity.id
_entity.type
_entity.pdbx_description
1 polymer ?
#
loop_
_entity_poly.entity_id
_entity_poly.type
_entity_poly.pdbx_seq_one_letter_code
_entity_poly.pdbx_strand_id
1 'polypeptide(L)'
;MKTEDGRLYGIAGGSRSGNSAWKRKHVARARRVVVWDVEGQWCDLAGYKKVTTRAGLLAAAQAKGAQKVAYVAGGKIAAEFDFFAGAAYYAGRYVEPLAVVAEELADVTTTSKAPDQWGILLRRGLKRGIRIYAIYQRWSE
;
A
#
# COMPACT_ATOMS: atom_id res chain seq x y z
N MET A 1 20.94 -7.82 -11.73
CA MET A 1 20.75 -6.40 -12.04
C MET A 1 20.23 -5.70 -10.81
N LYS A 2 20.87 -4.61 -10.44
CA LYS A 2 20.49 -3.86 -9.27
C LYS A 2 19.28 -2.98 -9.59
N THR A 3 18.19 -3.16 -8.84
CA THR A 3 17.03 -2.28 -8.96
C THR A 3 17.35 -0.94 -8.29
N GLU A 4 16.74 0.12 -8.78
CA GLU A 4 16.86 1.41 -8.12
C GLU A 4 16.25 1.34 -6.73
N ASP A 5 16.77 2.15 -5.82
CA ASP A 5 16.19 2.29 -4.51
C ASP A 5 14.75 2.80 -4.63
N GLY A 6 13.91 2.35 -3.72
CA GLY A 6 12.54 2.82 -3.65
C GLY A 6 12.45 4.24 -3.13
N ARG A 7 11.24 4.77 -3.14
CA ARG A 7 10.95 6.10 -2.63
C ARG A 7 9.74 6.08 -1.72
N LEU A 8 9.78 6.94 -0.72
CA LEU A 8 8.66 7.19 0.16
C LEU A 8 8.01 8.52 -0.22
N TYR A 9 6.72 8.46 -0.52
CA TYR A 9 5.91 9.64 -0.80
C TYR A 9 4.93 9.84 0.34
N GLY A 10 5.08 10.90 1.09
CA GLY A 10 4.11 11.29 2.10
C GLY A 10 3.08 12.22 1.50
N ILE A 11 1.81 11.87 1.62
CA ILE A 11 0.72 12.66 1.05
C ILE A 11 -0.22 13.08 2.16
N ALA A 12 -0.34 14.38 2.36
CA ALA A 12 -1.25 14.97 3.34
C ALA A 12 -2.21 15.91 2.61
N GLY A 13 -3.34 16.19 3.25
CA GLY A 13 -4.31 17.12 2.69
C GLY A 13 -5.69 16.51 2.57
N GLY A 14 -6.64 17.34 2.20
CA GLY A 14 -8.04 16.94 2.07
C GLY A 14 -8.31 16.14 0.81
N SER A 15 -9.39 15.38 0.82
CA SER A 15 -9.79 14.54 -0.29
C SER A 15 -10.10 15.34 -1.57
N ARG A 16 -10.36 16.63 -1.45
CA ARG A 16 -10.73 17.50 -2.59
C ARG A 16 -9.54 18.24 -3.21
N SER A 17 -8.33 17.96 -2.77
CA SER A 17 -7.16 18.74 -3.17
C SER A 17 -6.54 18.35 -4.51
N GLY A 18 -7.13 17.42 -5.26
CA GLY A 18 -6.55 16.90 -6.49
C GLY A 18 -5.50 15.82 -6.28
N ASN A 19 -5.12 15.55 -5.03
CA ASN A 19 -4.13 14.53 -4.72
C ASN A 19 -4.58 13.13 -5.16
N SER A 20 -5.88 12.86 -5.15
CA SER A 20 -6.40 11.56 -5.55
C SER A 20 -6.09 11.25 -7.02
N ALA A 21 -6.29 12.23 -7.91
CA ALA A 21 -5.98 12.05 -9.31
C ALA A 21 -4.48 11.88 -9.54
N TRP A 22 -3.67 12.69 -8.86
CA TRP A 22 -2.21 12.62 -8.97
C TRP A 22 -1.68 11.26 -8.50
N LYS A 23 -2.10 10.81 -7.31
CA LYS A 23 -1.60 9.54 -6.77
C LYS A 23 -1.99 8.34 -7.62
N ARG A 24 -3.23 8.32 -8.13
CA ARG A 24 -3.67 7.24 -9.01
C ARG A 24 -2.84 7.19 -10.29
N LYS A 25 -2.60 8.34 -10.88
CA LYS A 25 -1.82 8.47 -12.10
C LYS A 25 -0.37 8.06 -11.89
N HIS A 26 0.21 8.48 -10.77
CA HIS A 26 1.58 8.17 -10.42
C HIS A 26 1.76 6.67 -10.12
N VAL A 27 0.84 6.10 -9.35
CA VAL A 27 0.85 4.69 -8.99
C VAL A 27 0.62 3.79 -10.20
N ALA A 28 -0.18 4.25 -11.17
CA ALA A 28 -0.49 3.47 -12.37
C ALA A 28 0.73 3.12 -13.21
N ARG A 29 1.85 3.81 -13.00
CA ARG A 29 3.11 3.50 -13.68
C ARG A 29 3.72 2.17 -13.23
N ALA A 30 3.37 1.70 -12.04
CA ALA A 30 3.87 0.44 -11.54
C ALA A 30 2.99 -0.70 -12.05
N ARG A 31 3.63 -1.79 -12.47
CA ARG A 31 2.90 -2.99 -12.91
C ARG A 31 2.38 -3.80 -11.73
N ARG A 32 3.02 -3.69 -10.59
CA ARG A 32 2.61 -4.35 -9.36
C ARG A 32 2.24 -3.31 -8.33
N VAL A 33 1.00 -3.37 -7.85
CA VAL A 33 0.48 -2.43 -6.86
C VAL A 33 -0.28 -3.19 -5.79
N VAL A 34 0.00 -2.91 -4.53
CA VAL A 34 -0.82 -3.38 -3.41
C VAL A 34 -1.31 -2.17 -2.63
N VAL A 35 -2.59 -2.13 -2.36
CA VAL A 35 -3.23 -0.99 -1.71
C VAL A 35 -3.90 -1.41 -0.43
N TRP A 36 -3.63 -0.69 0.65
CA TRP A 36 -4.42 -0.72 1.87
C TRP A 36 -5.62 0.20 1.64
N ASP A 37 -6.77 -0.40 1.36
CA ASP A 37 -7.93 0.31 0.82
C ASP A 37 -9.11 0.28 1.79
N VAL A 38 -8.97 0.99 2.90
CA VAL A 38 -9.95 0.98 3.99
C VAL A 38 -11.34 1.39 3.51
N GLU A 39 -11.40 2.40 2.65
CA GLU A 39 -12.67 2.97 2.20
C GLU A 39 -13.19 2.36 0.89
N GLY A 40 -12.48 1.40 0.33
CA GLY A 40 -12.91 0.77 -0.92
C GLY A 40 -12.81 1.68 -2.14
N GLN A 41 -11.91 2.66 -2.12
CA GLN A 41 -11.79 3.62 -3.22
C GLN A 41 -11.01 3.09 -4.42
N TRP A 42 -10.14 2.13 -4.20
CA TRP A 42 -9.28 1.57 -5.24
C TRP A 42 -9.84 0.30 -5.85
N CYS A 43 -10.60 -0.47 -5.07
CA CYS A 43 -11.06 -1.78 -5.51
C CYS A 43 -12.03 -1.71 -6.68
N ASP A 44 -12.65 -0.55 -6.93
CA ASP A 44 -13.57 -0.35 -8.05
C ASP A 44 -12.87 0.21 -9.29
N LEU A 45 -11.59 0.54 -9.18
CA LEU A 45 -10.85 1.05 -10.33
C LEU A 45 -10.52 -0.06 -11.31
N ALA A 46 -10.53 0.27 -12.61
CA ALA A 46 -10.21 -0.69 -13.65
C ALA A 46 -8.81 -1.27 -13.44
N GLY A 47 -8.70 -2.57 -13.55
CA GLY A 47 -7.44 -3.27 -13.39
C GLY A 47 -7.10 -3.67 -11.97
N TYR A 48 -7.87 -3.22 -10.97
CA TYR A 48 -7.64 -3.59 -9.58
C TYR A 48 -8.51 -4.77 -9.17
N LYS A 49 -7.91 -5.71 -8.46
CA LYS A 49 -8.62 -6.86 -7.90
C LYS A 49 -8.90 -6.59 -6.42
N LYS A 50 -10.16 -6.68 -6.04
CA LYS A 50 -10.57 -6.57 -4.64
C LYS A 50 -10.22 -7.85 -3.90
N VAL A 51 -9.51 -7.72 -2.77
CA VAL A 51 -9.17 -8.84 -1.90
C VAL A 51 -9.63 -8.50 -0.49
N THR A 52 -10.33 -9.44 0.15
CA THR A 52 -10.93 -9.22 1.47
C THR A 52 -10.40 -10.16 2.54
N THR A 53 -9.54 -11.11 2.19
CA THR A 53 -9.01 -12.09 3.12
C THR A 53 -7.49 -12.07 3.16
N ARG A 54 -6.92 -12.48 4.30
CA ARG A 54 -5.47 -12.60 4.42
C ARG A 54 -4.90 -13.61 3.42
N ALA A 55 -5.59 -14.72 3.23
CA ALA A 55 -5.16 -15.75 2.28
C ALA A 55 -5.10 -15.20 0.85
N GLY A 56 -6.12 -14.44 0.46
CA GLY A 56 -6.16 -13.81 -0.86
C GLY A 56 -5.04 -12.79 -1.06
N LEU A 57 -4.77 -11.98 -0.03
CA LEU A 57 -3.69 -11.01 -0.08
C LEU A 57 -2.34 -11.71 -0.19
N LEU A 58 -2.13 -12.75 0.59
CA LEU A 58 -0.87 -13.48 0.56
C LEU A 58 -0.65 -14.18 -0.79
N ALA A 59 -1.69 -14.76 -1.36
CA ALA A 59 -1.62 -15.35 -2.69
C ALA A 59 -1.21 -14.33 -3.75
N ALA A 60 -1.78 -13.13 -3.67
CA ALA A 60 -1.40 -12.04 -4.57
C ALA A 60 0.05 -11.61 -4.37
N ALA A 61 0.51 -11.54 -3.12
CA ALA A 61 1.89 -11.18 -2.81
C ALA A 61 2.89 -12.22 -3.34
N GLN A 62 2.50 -13.48 -3.37
CA GLN A 62 3.35 -14.56 -3.85
C GLN A 62 3.35 -14.69 -5.37
N ALA A 63 2.33 -14.19 -6.03
CA ALA A 63 2.22 -14.30 -7.49
C ALA A 63 3.26 -13.40 -8.18
N LYS A 64 3.76 -13.89 -9.30
CA LYS A 64 4.72 -13.15 -10.13
C LYS A 64 3.99 -12.38 -11.22
N GLY A 65 4.63 -11.34 -11.71
CA GLY A 65 4.12 -10.58 -12.84
C GLY A 65 3.22 -9.42 -12.43
N ALA A 66 2.57 -8.82 -13.40
CA ALA A 66 1.75 -7.63 -13.19
C ALA A 66 0.52 -7.96 -12.36
N GLN A 67 0.32 -7.20 -11.29
CA GLN A 67 -0.85 -7.34 -10.43
C GLN A 67 -1.18 -6.02 -9.75
N LYS A 68 -2.46 -5.70 -9.70
CA LYS A 68 -2.95 -4.55 -8.96
C LYS A 68 -4.04 -5.01 -8.01
N VAL A 69 -3.76 -4.96 -6.72
CA VAL A 69 -4.61 -5.55 -5.68
C VAL A 69 -4.97 -4.50 -4.65
N ALA A 70 -6.25 -4.41 -4.34
CA ALA A 70 -6.76 -3.54 -3.28
C ALA A 70 -7.27 -4.42 -2.14
N TYR A 71 -6.64 -4.33 -0.97
CA TYR A 71 -7.02 -5.08 0.20
C TYR A 71 -8.01 -4.27 1.03
N VAL A 72 -9.24 -4.73 1.06
CA VAL A 72 -10.30 -4.12 1.85
C VAL A 72 -10.51 -5.00 3.08
N ALA A 73 -9.81 -4.64 4.16
CA ALA A 73 -9.81 -5.44 5.38
C ALA A 73 -11.07 -5.23 6.18
N GLY A 74 -11.52 -6.30 6.85
CA GLY A 74 -12.54 -6.20 7.88
C GLY A 74 -11.91 -6.44 9.25
N GLY A 75 -12.70 -6.30 10.30
CA GLY A 75 -12.27 -6.64 11.65
C GLY A 75 -11.32 -5.64 12.29
N LYS A 76 -10.30 -6.13 12.96
CA LYS A 76 -9.35 -5.28 13.69
C LYS A 76 -8.34 -4.64 12.76
N ILE A 77 -8.55 -3.38 12.45
CA ILE A 77 -7.79 -2.64 11.45
C ILE A 77 -6.28 -2.67 11.72
N ALA A 78 -5.87 -2.45 12.97
CA ALA A 78 -4.44 -2.41 13.31
C ALA A 78 -3.74 -3.73 13.01
N ALA A 79 -4.35 -4.85 13.39
CA ALA A 79 -3.78 -6.17 13.14
C ALA A 79 -3.76 -6.50 11.65
N GLU A 80 -4.80 -6.12 10.92
CA GLU A 80 -4.87 -6.34 9.49
C GLU A 80 -3.86 -5.48 8.74
N PHE A 81 -3.63 -4.26 9.19
CA PHE A 81 -2.63 -3.40 8.59
C PHE A 81 -1.21 -3.95 8.79
N ASP A 82 -0.93 -4.49 9.97
CA ASP A 82 0.36 -5.13 10.23
C ASP A 82 0.57 -6.30 9.27
N PHE A 83 -0.45 -7.14 9.09
CA PHE A 83 -0.39 -8.23 8.13
C PHE A 83 -0.19 -7.72 6.70
N PHE A 84 -0.92 -6.68 6.31
CA PHE A 84 -0.78 -6.07 4.99
C PHE A 84 0.65 -5.60 4.74
N ALA A 85 1.24 -4.90 5.70
CA ALA A 85 2.60 -4.39 5.55
C ALA A 85 3.60 -5.52 5.38
N GLY A 86 3.44 -6.61 6.13
CA GLY A 86 4.29 -7.80 5.96
C GLY A 86 4.14 -8.44 4.60
N ALA A 87 2.90 -8.58 4.11
CA ALA A 87 2.64 -9.12 2.78
C ALA A 87 3.22 -8.22 1.68
N ALA A 88 3.10 -6.91 1.83
CA ALA A 88 3.66 -5.95 0.88
C ALA A 88 5.18 -6.07 0.82
N TYR A 89 5.83 -6.18 1.98
CA TYR A 89 7.27 -6.37 2.03
C TYR A 89 7.67 -7.68 1.32
N TYR A 90 6.93 -8.74 1.55
CA TYR A 90 7.16 -10.02 0.89
C TYR A 90 6.98 -9.89 -0.64
N ALA A 91 5.97 -9.16 -1.09
CA ALA A 91 5.72 -8.95 -2.52
C ALA A 91 6.91 -8.25 -3.20
N GLY A 92 7.63 -7.40 -2.49
CA GLY A 92 8.80 -6.69 -2.99
C GLY A 92 10.03 -7.58 -3.19
N ARG A 93 9.95 -8.86 -2.89
CA ARG A 93 11.05 -9.80 -3.15
C ARG A 93 11.22 -10.10 -4.63
N TYR A 94 10.18 -9.85 -5.43
CA TYR A 94 10.25 -10.08 -6.86
C TYR A 94 10.90 -8.89 -7.56
N VAL A 95 11.45 -9.15 -8.73
CA VAL A 95 12.30 -8.19 -9.44
C VAL A 95 11.52 -6.98 -9.99
N GLU A 96 10.24 -7.13 -10.19
CA GLU A 96 9.43 -6.04 -10.74
C GLU A 96 9.17 -4.94 -9.71
N PRO A 97 9.20 -3.69 -10.14
CA PRO A 97 8.88 -2.58 -9.24
C PRO A 97 7.50 -2.73 -8.63
N LEU A 98 7.44 -2.53 -7.32
CA LEU A 98 6.21 -2.62 -6.56
C LEU A 98 5.85 -1.24 -6.00
N ALA A 99 4.60 -0.84 -6.15
CA ALA A 99 4.05 0.32 -5.45
C ALA A 99 3.15 -0.17 -4.31
N VAL A 100 3.36 0.36 -3.12
CA VAL A 100 2.55 0.09 -1.95
C VAL A 100 1.83 1.38 -1.59
N VAL A 101 0.51 1.33 -1.53
CA VAL A 101 -0.32 2.49 -1.17
C VAL A 101 -0.99 2.20 0.16
N ALA A 102 -0.72 3.04 1.16
CA ALA A 102 -1.34 2.92 2.46
C ALA A 102 -2.24 4.13 2.70
N GLU A 103 -3.54 3.94 2.51
CA GLU A 103 -4.55 4.98 2.75
C GLU A 103 -4.86 5.10 4.23
N GLU A 104 -5.27 6.30 4.65
CA GLU A 104 -5.78 6.52 6.01
C GLU A 104 -4.81 6.07 7.10
N LEU A 105 -3.52 6.36 6.94
CA LEU A 105 -2.51 5.92 7.89
C LEU A 105 -2.75 6.42 9.31
N ALA A 106 -3.42 7.56 9.46
CA ALA A 106 -3.73 8.09 10.79
C ALA A 106 -4.57 7.12 11.63
N ASP A 107 -5.34 6.25 10.97
CA ASP A 107 -6.20 5.29 11.68
C ASP A 107 -5.46 4.08 12.21
N VAL A 108 -4.30 3.76 11.66
CA VAL A 108 -3.55 2.54 11.99
C VAL A 108 -2.18 2.80 12.59
N THR A 109 -1.73 4.04 12.56
CA THR A 109 -0.47 4.45 13.20
C THR A 109 -0.79 5.48 14.27
N THR A 110 -0.20 5.30 15.45
CA THR A 110 -0.33 6.27 16.53
C THR A 110 0.99 7.02 16.70
N THR A 111 0.94 8.13 17.42
CA THR A 111 2.13 8.91 17.71
C THR A 111 3.16 8.13 18.53
N SER A 112 2.72 7.15 19.30
CA SER A 112 3.56 6.40 20.21
C SER A 112 4.00 5.05 19.65
N LYS A 113 3.28 4.50 18.68
CA LYS A 113 3.60 3.17 18.17
C LYS A 113 3.05 2.95 16.76
N ALA A 114 3.93 2.62 15.84
CA ALA A 114 3.55 2.12 14.54
C ALA A 114 3.63 0.59 14.55
N PRO A 115 2.81 -0.11 13.75
CA PRO A 115 2.93 -1.56 13.62
C PRO A 115 4.33 -1.97 13.17
N ASP A 116 4.82 -3.10 13.71
CA ASP A 116 6.19 -3.55 13.48
C ASP A 116 6.48 -3.81 12.00
N GLN A 117 5.56 -4.43 11.28
CA GLN A 117 5.75 -4.75 9.87
C GLN A 117 5.78 -3.49 9.00
N TRP A 118 5.03 -2.46 9.38
CA TRP A 118 5.10 -1.17 8.69
C TRP A 118 6.48 -0.56 8.83
N GLY A 119 7.06 -0.63 10.04
CA GLY A 119 8.43 -0.15 10.26
C GLY A 119 9.45 -0.91 9.42
N ILE A 120 9.31 -2.21 9.30
CA ILE A 120 10.20 -3.03 8.46
C ILE A 120 10.04 -2.65 7.00
N LEU A 121 8.82 -2.47 6.53
CA LEU A 121 8.55 -2.05 5.16
C LEU A 121 9.23 -0.72 4.85
N LEU A 122 9.12 0.25 5.75
CA LEU A 122 9.74 1.56 5.56
C LEU A 122 11.26 1.48 5.55
N ARG A 123 11.85 0.72 6.48
CA ARG A 123 13.31 0.66 6.60
C ARG A 123 13.96 -0.21 5.54
N ARG A 124 13.36 -1.35 5.23
CA ARG A 124 13.97 -2.35 4.34
C ARG A 124 13.35 -2.40 2.96
N GLY A 125 12.07 -2.04 2.85
CA GLY A 125 11.38 -2.08 1.57
C GLY A 125 11.95 -1.09 0.57
N LEU A 126 12.33 0.09 1.04
CA LEU A 126 12.93 1.08 0.15
C LEU A 126 14.23 0.58 -0.48
N LYS A 127 15.00 -0.21 0.25
CA LYS A 127 16.23 -0.80 -0.28
C LYS A 127 15.98 -1.86 -1.34
N ARG A 128 14.76 -2.38 -1.40
CA ARG A 128 14.33 -3.36 -2.40
C ARG A 128 13.67 -2.71 -3.61
N GLY A 129 13.67 -1.39 -3.68
CA GLY A 129 13.06 -0.67 -4.78
C GLY A 129 11.56 -0.47 -4.65
N ILE A 130 10.98 -0.75 -3.48
CA ILE A 130 9.55 -0.55 -3.25
C ILE A 130 9.25 0.94 -3.17
N ARG A 131 8.24 1.39 -3.91
CA ARG A 131 7.72 2.75 -3.80
C ARG A 131 6.57 2.74 -2.82
N ILE A 132 6.65 3.57 -1.80
CA ILE A 132 5.66 3.59 -0.73
C ILE A 132 4.93 4.92 -0.75
N TYR A 133 3.62 4.87 -0.84
CA TYR A 133 2.74 6.04 -0.82
C TYR A 133 2.00 6.04 0.51
N ALA A 134 2.49 6.85 1.43
CA ALA A 134 1.93 6.96 2.78
C ALA A 134 0.94 8.12 2.81
N ILE A 135 -0.33 7.82 2.97
CA ILE A 135 -1.40 8.82 2.83
C ILE A 135 -2.01 9.09 4.20
N TYR A 136 -1.86 10.31 4.66
CA TYR A 136 -2.32 10.78 5.97
C TYR A 136 -3.55 11.69 5.85
N GLN A 137 -4.33 11.50 4.80
CA GLN A 137 -5.53 12.29 4.65
C GLN A 137 -6.50 12.03 5.79
N ARG A 138 -7.02 13.11 6.35
CA ARG A 138 -8.15 13.05 7.25
C ARG A 138 -9.32 13.72 6.58
N TRP A 139 -10.49 13.13 6.74
CA TRP A 139 -11.71 13.80 6.36
C TRP A 139 -11.87 15.00 7.29
N SER A 140 -11.75 16.19 6.74
CA SER A 140 -12.10 17.39 7.47
C SER A 140 -13.60 17.60 7.29
N GLU A 141 -14.27 17.72 8.38
CA GLU A 141 -15.68 18.05 8.37
C GLU A 141 -15.91 19.49 7.93
#